data_0998f1221f7c673a0d59bd9cd3833cce
#
_entry.id   0998f1221f7c673a0d59bd9cd3833cce
#
_cell.length_a   1.000
_cell.length_b   1.000
_cell.length_c   1.000
_cell.angle_alpha   90.00
_cell.angle_beta   90.00
_cell.angle_gamma   90.00
#
_symmetry.space_group_name_H-M   'P 1'
#
loop_
_entity.id
_entity.type
_entity.pdbx_description
1 polymer ?
#
loop_
_entity_poly.entity_id
_entity_poly.type
_entity_poly.pdbx_seq_one_letter_code
_entity_poly.pdbx_strand_id
1 'polypeptide(L)'
;MTASQDPFFNTSRAHLLREYYSRILAYLTAAAAIAAGTYMQHFSYQILWMVPFALIYPHLAQMLSKRFRQDHPQATANALMLVDAVNTGIAIAMLDFAAVTGLMLLLIMCFIAMTVGGLRKMLLVLLITSSCAVALGVLIGSPLRLTPPVAVSVVSIVFSGLFICLTAFFIFKQGL
;
A
#
# COMPACT_ATOMS: atom_id res chain seq x y z
N MET A 1 2.89 -24.08 -36.40
CA MET A 1 3.18 -22.66 -36.09
C MET A 1 3.26 -22.52 -34.61
N THR A 2 4.45 -22.62 -34.04
CA THR A 2 4.72 -22.40 -32.59
C THR A 2 4.71 -20.90 -32.35
N ALA A 3 3.75 -20.42 -31.57
CA ALA A 3 3.71 -19.05 -31.14
C ALA A 3 5.04 -18.75 -30.41
N SER A 4 5.87 -17.92 -31.01
CA SER A 4 7.09 -17.39 -30.45
C SER A 4 6.69 -16.71 -29.12
N GLN A 5 7.20 -17.25 -28.02
CA GLN A 5 7.05 -16.66 -26.69
C GLN A 5 7.89 -15.38 -26.67
N ASP A 6 7.26 -14.26 -26.99
CA ASP A 6 7.89 -12.94 -26.99
C ASP A 6 8.38 -12.64 -25.57
N PRO A 7 9.70 -12.51 -25.32
CA PRO A 7 10.25 -12.28 -23.97
C PRO A 7 9.70 -10.99 -23.35
N PHE A 8 9.28 -10.01 -24.14
CA PHE A 8 8.61 -8.78 -23.70
C PHE A 8 7.24 -9.04 -23.07
N PHE A 9 6.48 -10.05 -23.55
CA PHE A 9 5.17 -10.38 -22.98
C PHE A 9 5.28 -11.02 -21.59
N ASN A 10 6.31 -11.82 -21.36
CA ASN A 10 6.55 -12.47 -20.06
C ASN A 10 7.00 -11.46 -18.99
N THR A 11 7.84 -10.50 -19.35
CA THR A 11 8.31 -9.45 -18.41
C THR A 11 7.19 -8.53 -17.99
N SER A 12 6.31 -8.15 -18.90
CA SER A 12 5.15 -7.30 -18.60
C SER A 12 4.16 -7.97 -17.65
N ARG A 13 3.91 -9.28 -17.83
CA ARG A 13 2.99 -10.06 -17.00
C ARG A 13 3.52 -10.28 -15.59
N ALA A 14 4.82 -10.55 -15.45
CA ALA A 14 5.47 -10.69 -14.15
C ALA A 14 5.44 -9.39 -13.34
N HIS A 15 5.62 -8.25 -14.00
CA HIS A 15 5.55 -6.93 -13.38
C HIS A 15 4.14 -6.62 -12.84
N LEU A 16 3.10 -6.93 -13.63
CA LEU A 16 1.70 -6.77 -13.21
C LEU A 16 1.34 -7.62 -11.99
N LEU A 17 1.81 -8.86 -11.96
CA LEU A 17 1.56 -9.75 -10.83
C LEU A 17 2.27 -9.27 -9.57
N ARG A 18 3.51 -8.78 -9.69
CA ARG A 18 4.26 -8.22 -8.56
C ARG A 18 3.54 -7.02 -7.96
N GLU A 19 3.12 -6.05 -8.79
CA GLU A 19 2.38 -4.87 -8.33
C GLU A 19 1.07 -5.28 -7.63
N TYR A 20 0.38 -6.29 -8.15
CA TYR A 20 -0.85 -6.79 -7.56
C TYR A 20 -0.63 -7.43 -6.18
N TYR A 21 0.33 -8.36 -6.06
CA TYR A 21 0.61 -9.02 -4.78
C TYR A 21 1.17 -8.06 -3.73
N SER A 22 2.02 -7.12 -4.13
CA SER A 22 2.52 -6.11 -3.20
C SER A 22 1.40 -5.22 -2.69
N ARG A 23 0.44 -4.85 -3.55
CA ARG A 23 -0.75 -4.07 -3.17
C ARG A 23 -1.65 -4.86 -2.21
N ILE A 24 -1.97 -6.13 -2.52
CA ILE A 24 -2.75 -6.99 -1.62
C ILE A 24 -2.10 -7.03 -0.23
N LEU A 25 -0.81 -7.27 -0.16
CA LEU A 25 -0.12 -7.42 1.11
C LEU A 25 -0.08 -6.12 1.91
N ALA A 26 0.13 -4.96 1.25
CA ALA A 26 0.07 -3.65 1.88
C ALA A 26 -1.31 -3.36 2.48
N TYR A 27 -2.38 -3.63 1.73
CA TYR A 27 -3.75 -3.41 2.21
C TYR A 27 -4.18 -4.43 3.27
N LEU A 28 -3.71 -5.68 3.21
CA LEU A 28 -3.89 -6.65 4.29
C LEU A 28 -3.20 -6.21 5.58
N THR A 29 -2.02 -5.59 5.48
CA THR A 29 -1.33 -5.02 6.65
C THR A 29 -2.20 -3.95 7.31
N ALA A 30 -2.76 -3.03 6.53
CA ALA A 30 -3.65 -2.00 7.04
C ALA A 30 -4.93 -2.60 7.65
N ALA A 31 -5.58 -3.56 6.97
CA ALA A 31 -6.77 -4.24 7.47
C ALA A 31 -6.52 -4.99 8.79
N ALA A 32 -5.40 -5.70 8.89
CA ALA A 32 -5.01 -6.40 10.11
C ALA A 32 -4.75 -5.44 11.28
N ALA A 33 -4.07 -4.31 11.03
CA ALA A 33 -3.82 -3.29 12.04
C ALA A 33 -5.14 -2.64 12.53
N ILE A 34 -6.07 -2.34 11.62
CA ILE A 34 -7.41 -1.81 11.95
C ILE A 34 -8.18 -2.83 12.79
N ALA A 35 -8.24 -4.10 12.36
CA ALA A 35 -8.97 -5.14 13.08
C ALA A 35 -8.39 -5.36 14.48
N ALA A 36 -7.05 -5.45 14.62
CA ALA A 36 -6.39 -5.60 15.90
C ALA A 36 -6.63 -4.38 16.82
N GLY A 37 -6.54 -3.17 16.31
CA GLY A 37 -6.75 -1.95 17.09
C GLY A 37 -8.21 -1.79 17.54
N THR A 38 -9.17 -2.16 16.69
CA THR A 38 -10.59 -2.14 17.04
C THR A 38 -10.93 -3.22 18.07
N TYR A 39 -10.40 -4.44 17.91
CA TYR A 39 -10.56 -5.51 18.88
C TYR A 39 -10.05 -5.12 20.27
N MET A 40 -8.95 -4.38 20.32
CA MET A 40 -8.39 -3.83 21.55
C MET A 40 -9.09 -2.55 22.06
N GLN A 41 -10.21 -2.17 21.45
CA GLN A 41 -10.95 -0.94 21.79
C GLN A 41 -10.11 0.35 21.72
N HIS A 42 -9.01 0.30 20.96
CA HIS A 42 -8.14 1.46 20.75
C HIS A 42 -8.68 2.39 19.66
N PHE A 43 -9.26 1.80 18.60
CA PHE A 43 -9.91 2.53 17.52
C PHE A 43 -11.42 2.43 17.63
N SER A 44 -12.11 3.46 17.13
CA SER A 44 -13.58 3.45 17.02
C SER A 44 -14.05 2.33 16.07
N TYR A 45 -15.17 1.67 16.41
CA TYR A 45 -15.79 0.69 15.52
C TYR A 45 -16.15 1.24 14.14
N GLN A 46 -16.33 2.54 14.04
CA GLN A 46 -16.61 3.21 12.76
C GLN A 46 -15.50 3.00 11.73
N ILE A 47 -14.25 2.79 12.15
CA ILE A 47 -13.12 2.56 11.23
C ILE A 47 -13.19 1.18 10.53
N LEU A 48 -14.00 0.24 11.03
CA LEU A 48 -14.12 -1.10 10.46
C LEU A 48 -14.61 -1.10 9.00
N TRP A 49 -15.29 -0.04 8.54
CA TRP A 49 -15.68 0.06 7.13
C TRP A 49 -14.47 0.11 6.18
N MET A 50 -13.29 0.50 6.68
CA MET A 50 -12.06 0.47 5.88
C MET A 50 -11.56 -0.95 5.61
N VAL A 51 -11.94 -1.94 6.42
CA VAL A 51 -11.51 -3.33 6.22
C VAL A 51 -12.04 -3.90 4.90
N PRO A 52 -13.36 -3.89 4.61
CA PRO A 52 -13.85 -4.31 3.30
C PRO A 52 -13.28 -3.48 2.14
N PHE A 53 -13.09 -2.17 2.32
CA PHE A 53 -12.41 -1.36 1.32
C PHE A 53 -10.98 -1.85 1.06
N ALA A 54 -10.19 -2.10 2.10
CA ALA A 54 -8.83 -2.59 1.99
C ALA A 54 -8.74 -3.96 1.29
N LEU A 55 -9.75 -4.82 1.47
CA LEU A 55 -9.82 -6.13 0.81
C LEU A 55 -10.24 -6.03 -0.66
N ILE A 56 -11.16 -5.13 -0.99
CA ILE A 56 -11.72 -5.02 -2.35
C ILE A 56 -10.85 -4.16 -3.28
N TYR A 57 -10.28 -3.08 -2.77
CA TYR A 57 -9.54 -2.09 -3.56
C TYR A 57 -8.38 -2.68 -4.39
N PRO A 58 -7.51 -3.60 -3.88
CA PRO A 58 -6.44 -4.18 -4.68
C PRO A 58 -6.94 -4.89 -5.93
N HIS A 59 -8.10 -5.54 -5.86
CA HIS A 59 -8.72 -6.24 -6.99
C HIS A 59 -9.27 -5.24 -8.02
N LEU A 60 -9.92 -4.17 -7.56
CA LEU A 60 -10.40 -3.08 -8.43
C LEU A 60 -9.23 -2.40 -9.13
N ALA A 61 -8.17 -2.04 -8.40
CA ALA A 61 -6.96 -1.46 -8.97
C ALA A 61 -6.32 -2.36 -10.02
N GLN A 62 -6.33 -3.69 -9.81
CA GLN A 62 -5.83 -4.65 -10.78
C GLN A 62 -6.71 -4.73 -12.04
N MET A 63 -8.04 -4.67 -11.89
CA MET A 63 -8.96 -4.62 -13.04
C MET A 63 -8.74 -3.35 -13.87
N LEU A 64 -8.65 -2.18 -13.21
CA LEU A 64 -8.34 -0.92 -13.89
C LEU A 64 -6.98 -0.96 -14.57
N SER A 65 -5.96 -1.48 -13.89
CA SER A 65 -4.63 -1.64 -14.46
C SER A 65 -4.67 -2.46 -15.76
N LYS A 66 -5.35 -3.61 -15.76
CA LYS A 66 -5.48 -4.46 -16.95
C LYS A 66 -6.19 -3.75 -18.10
N ARG A 67 -7.22 -2.95 -17.80
CA ARG A 67 -8.03 -2.27 -18.82
C ARG A 67 -7.31 -1.08 -19.47
N PHE A 68 -6.66 -0.24 -18.66
CA PHE A 68 -6.08 1.02 -19.15
C PHE A 68 -4.60 0.95 -19.50
N ARG A 69 -3.89 -0.09 -19.05
CA ARG A 69 -2.44 -0.24 -19.29
C ARG A 69 -2.11 -0.64 -20.73
N GLN A 70 -3.06 -1.13 -21.49
CA GLN A 70 -2.85 -1.46 -22.90
C GLN A 70 -2.54 -0.21 -23.72
N ASP A 71 -3.28 0.89 -23.46
CA ASP A 71 -3.13 2.15 -24.20
C ASP A 71 -2.07 3.09 -23.59
N HIS A 72 -2.02 3.17 -22.24
CA HIS A 72 -1.17 4.11 -21.52
C HIS A 72 -0.51 3.48 -20.29
N PRO A 73 0.49 2.57 -20.46
CA PRO A 73 1.03 1.77 -19.35
C PRO A 73 1.66 2.62 -18.24
N GLN A 74 2.44 3.62 -18.60
CA GLN A 74 3.15 4.47 -17.64
C GLN A 74 2.22 5.43 -16.90
N ALA A 75 1.25 6.01 -17.61
CA ALA A 75 0.27 6.92 -17.01
C ALA A 75 -0.62 6.16 -16.02
N THR A 76 -1.07 4.96 -16.36
CA THR A 76 -1.87 4.10 -15.48
C THR A 76 -1.12 3.70 -14.21
N ALA A 77 0.15 3.28 -14.35
CA ALA A 77 0.98 2.93 -13.20
C ALA A 77 1.18 4.13 -12.25
N ASN A 78 1.45 5.31 -12.81
CA ASN A 78 1.61 6.53 -12.02
C ASN A 78 0.30 6.93 -11.33
N ALA A 79 -0.84 6.89 -12.03
CA ALA A 79 -2.13 7.24 -11.46
C ALA A 79 -2.50 6.30 -10.30
N LEU A 80 -2.34 4.99 -10.46
CA LEU A 80 -2.62 4.03 -9.40
C LEU A 80 -1.68 4.22 -8.19
N MET A 81 -0.40 4.53 -8.42
CA MET A 81 0.53 4.83 -7.34
C MET A 81 0.12 6.09 -6.55
N LEU A 82 -0.38 7.12 -7.23
CA LEU A 82 -0.89 8.33 -6.56
C LEU A 82 -2.16 8.03 -5.74
N VAL A 83 -3.07 7.23 -6.27
CA VAL A 83 -4.27 6.80 -5.53
C VAL A 83 -3.88 5.97 -4.29
N ASP A 84 -2.90 5.06 -4.43
CA ASP A 84 -2.38 4.30 -3.29
C ASP A 84 -1.76 5.22 -2.23
N ALA A 85 -1.04 6.27 -2.64
CA ALA A 85 -0.46 7.27 -1.74
C ALA A 85 -1.54 8.04 -0.95
N VAL A 86 -2.60 8.48 -1.63
CA VAL A 86 -3.75 9.15 -1.00
C VAL A 86 -4.45 8.21 -0.02
N ASN A 87 -4.75 6.97 -0.44
CA ASN A 87 -5.39 5.98 0.43
C ASN A 87 -4.56 5.67 1.68
N THR A 88 -3.23 5.60 1.53
CA THR A 88 -2.32 5.41 2.67
C THR A 88 -2.36 6.61 3.61
N GLY A 89 -2.39 7.84 3.09
CA GLY A 89 -2.56 9.05 3.89
C GLY A 89 -3.88 9.06 4.66
N ILE A 90 -4.98 8.68 4.01
CA ILE A 90 -6.29 8.52 4.66
C ILE A 90 -6.21 7.49 5.78
N ALA A 91 -5.62 6.32 5.52
CA ALA A 91 -5.47 5.27 6.53
C ALA A 91 -4.66 5.75 7.75
N ILE A 92 -3.55 6.47 7.55
CA ILE A 92 -2.73 7.04 8.64
C ILE A 92 -3.55 8.01 9.50
N ALA A 93 -4.30 8.92 8.88
CA ALA A 93 -5.15 9.87 9.59
C ALA A 93 -6.25 9.17 10.41
N MET A 94 -6.92 8.18 9.81
CA MET A 94 -7.99 7.42 10.46
C MET A 94 -7.49 6.47 11.56
N LEU A 95 -6.22 6.11 11.54
CA LEU A 95 -5.55 5.38 12.62
C LEU A 95 -5.01 6.29 13.72
N ASP A 96 -5.53 7.52 13.81
CA ASP A 96 -5.13 8.53 14.83
C ASP A 96 -3.61 8.76 14.86
N PHE A 97 -2.95 8.71 13.70
CA PHE A 97 -1.49 8.82 13.58
C PHE A 97 -0.73 7.82 14.47
N ALA A 98 -1.26 6.61 14.70
CA ALA A 98 -0.58 5.57 15.45
C ALA A 98 0.85 5.39 14.90
N ALA A 99 1.86 5.82 15.68
CA ALA A 99 3.21 6.09 15.18
C ALA A 99 3.83 4.86 14.46
N VAL A 100 3.77 3.69 15.10
CA VAL A 100 4.36 2.46 14.53
C VAL A 100 3.63 2.04 13.25
N THR A 101 2.29 2.00 13.28
CA THR A 101 1.48 1.57 12.12
C THR A 101 1.62 2.57 10.98
N GLY A 102 1.53 3.87 11.27
CA GLY A 102 1.69 4.93 10.28
C GLY A 102 3.06 4.90 9.61
N LEU A 103 4.13 4.74 10.41
CA LEU A 103 5.49 4.61 9.89
C LEU A 103 5.65 3.37 9.00
N MET A 104 5.09 2.23 9.39
CA MET A 104 5.17 1.00 8.60
C MET A 104 4.43 1.14 7.27
N LEU A 105 3.22 1.72 7.26
CA LEU A 105 2.48 1.99 6.02
C LEU A 105 3.25 2.95 5.10
N LEU A 106 3.85 3.99 5.67
CA LEU A 106 4.67 4.95 4.92
C LEU A 106 5.91 4.28 4.32
N LEU A 107 6.62 3.44 5.08
CA LEU A 107 7.78 2.68 4.61
C LEU A 107 7.41 1.74 3.46
N ILE A 108 6.29 1.02 3.57
CA ILE A 108 5.77 0.16 2.49
C ILE A 108 5.56 0.99 1.22
N MET A 109 4.89 2.13 1.32
CA MET A 109 4.62 3.00 0.17
C MET A 109 5.90 3.58 -0.43
N CYS A 110 6.84 4.04 0.39
CA CYS A 110 8.14 4.52 -0.06
C CYS A 110 8.92 3.42 -0.77
N PHE A 111 8.91 2.20 -0.24
CA PHE A 111 9.57 1.06 -0.86
C PHE A 111 8.98 0.72 -2.24
N ILE A 112 7.64 0.66 -2.36
CA ILE A 112 6.96 0.44 -3.64
C ILE A 112 7.33 1.55 -4.64
N ALA A 113 7.24 2.82 -4.24
CA ALA A 113 7.56 3.95 -5.10
C ALA A 113 9.02 3.94 -5.57
N MET A 114 9.94 3.57 -4.67
CA MET A 114 11.38 3.43 -4.98
C MET A 114 11.61 2.36 -6.05
N THR A 115 10.95 1.21 -5.95
CA THR A 115 11.09 0.11 -6.93
C THR A 115 10.48 0.42 -8.30
N VAL A 116 9.46 1.29 -8.35
CA VAL A 116 8.75 1.65 -9.60
C VAL A 116 9.38 2.84 -10.32
N GLY A 117 9.95 3.78 -9.61
CA GLY A 117 10.42 5.02 -10.25
C GLY A 117 11.54 5.75 -9.53
N GLY A 118 12.23 5.07 -8.60
CA GLY A 118 13.39 5.60 -7.92
C GLY A 118 13.08 6.74 -6.95
N LEU A 119 14.12 7.45 -6.53
CA LEU A 119 14.05 8.45 -5.47
C LEU A 119 13.02 9.56 -5.72
N ARG A 120 12.90 10.03 -6.97
CA ARG A 120 11.96 11.12 -7.29
C ARG A 120 10.50 10.72 -7.02
N LYS A 121 10.10 9.50 -7.41
CA LYS A 121 8.74 9.00 -7.15
C LYS A 121 8.53 8.71 -5.67
N MET A 122 9.53 8.20 -4.98
CA MET A 122 9.48 8.01 -3.54
C MET A 122 9.22 9.33 -2.80
N LEU A 123 9.96 10.40 -3.14
CA LEU A 123 9.75 11.72 -2.52
C LEU A 123 8.36 12.30 -2.83
N LEU A 124 7.87 12.14 -4.07
CA LEU A 124 6.54 12.57 -4.46
C LEU A 124 5.45 11.84 -3.64
N VAL A 125 5.55 10.53 -3.53
CA VAL A 125 4.61 9.71 -2.76
C VAL A 125 4.67 10.06 -1.28
N LEU A 126 5.86 10.24 -0.71
CA LEU A 126 6.05 10.68 0.66
C LEU A 126 5.33 12.01 0.91
N LEU A 127 5.52 12.98 0.02
CA LEU A 127 4.89 14.30 0.13
C LEU A 127 3.36 14.18 0.07
N ILE A 128 2.81 13.45 -0.91
CA ILE A 128 1.36 13.29 -1.09
C ILE A 128 0.75 12.57 0.10
N THR A 129 1.34 11.44 0.53
CA THR A 129 0.84 10.66 1.67
C THR A 129 0.82 11.49 2.95
N SER A 130 1.93 12.19 3.25
CA SER A 130 2.03 13.03 4.45
C SER A 130 1.07 14.21 4.41
N SER A 131 0.97 14.91 3.26
CA SER A 131 0.05 16.04 3.10
C SER A 131 -1.41 15.60 3.23
N CYS A 132 -1.77 14.48 2.63
CA CYS A 132 -3.12 13.92 2.73
C CYS A 132 -3.45 13.49 4.17
N ALA A 133 -2.52 12.84 4.87
CA ALA A 133 -2.69 12.43 6.25
C ALA A 133 -2.91 13.65 7.17
N VAL A 134 -2.06 14.68 7.04
CA VAL A 134 -2.18 15.90 7.85
C VAL A 134 -3.48 16.64 7.54
N ALA A 135 -3.79 16.85 6.24
CA ALA A 135 -5.00 17.57 5.85
C ALA A 135 -6.28 16.89 6.36
N LEU A 136 -6.37 15.56 6.18
CA LEU A 136 -7.52 14.80 6.67
C LEU A 136 -7.54 14.75 8.20
N GLY A 137 -6.40 14.54 8.85
CA GLY A 137 -6.30 14.51 10.31
C GLY A 137 -6.79 15.81 10.96
N VAL A 138 -6.43 16.96 10.36
CA VAL A 138 -6.94 18.27 10.81
C VAL A 138 -8.46 18.38 10.57
N LEU A 139 -8.96 17.95 9.41
CA LEU A 139 -10.38 18.02 9.07
C LEU A 139 -11.28 17.17 10.00
N ILE A 140 -10.84 15.98 10.36
CA ILE A 140 -11.62 15.06 11.23
C ILE A 140 -11.30 15.23 12.71
N GLY A 141 -10.32 16.10 13.06
CA GLY A 141 -9.91 16.31 14.44
C GLY A 141 -9.25 15.08 15.07
N SER A 142 -8.54 14.26 14.27
CA SER A 142 -7.87 13.06 14.76
C SER A 142 -6.82 13.39 15.84
N PRO A 143 -6.87 12.76 17.00
CA PRO A 143 -5.84 12.94 18.02
C PRO A 143 -4.52 12.30 17.57
N LEU A 144 -3.40 12.92 17.91
CA LEU A 144 -2.07 12.35 17.73
C LEU A 144 -1.83 11.27 18.80
N ARG A 145 -2.11 10.00 18.46
CA ARG A 145 -1.86 8.86 19.36
C ARG A 145 -0.53 8.20 19.05
N LEU A 146 0.56 8.77 19.57
CA LEU A 146 1.91 8.31 19.30
C LEU A 146 2.23 6.91 19.88
N THR A 147 1.49 6.47 20.88
CA THR A 147 1.70 5.19 21.56
C THR A 147 0.54 4.23 21.33
N PRO A 148 0.54 3.47 20.19
CA PRO A 148 -0.48 2.45 19.96
C PRO A 148 -0.28 1.26 20.93
N PRO A 149 -1.31 0.43 21.17
CA PRO A 149 -1.20 -0.82 21.91
C PRO A 149 -0.10 -1.71 21.33
N VAL A 150 0.62 -2.43 22.20
CA VAL A 150 1.71 -3.33 21.81
C VAL A 150 1.27 -4.32 20.72
N ALA A 151 0.05 -4.88 20.84
CA ALA A 151 -0.47 -5.82 19.86
C ALA A 151 -0.63 -5.20 18.46
N VAL A 152 -1.12 -3.95 18.35
CA VAL A 152 -1.22 -3.23 17.06
C VAL A 152 0.16 -3.00 16.46
N SER A 153 1.13 -2.62 17.29
CA SER A 153 2.52 -2.43 16.87
C SER A 153 3.14 -3.73 16.37
N VAL A 154 2.97 -4.84 17.12
CA VAL A 154 3.47 -6.17 16.73
C VAL A 154 2.86 -6.63 15.41
N VAL A 155 1.54 -6.54 15.26
CA VAL A 155 0.85 -6.89 14.01
C VAL A 155 1.41 -6.06 12.84
N SER A 156 1.54 -4.74 13.01
CA SER A 156 2.07 -3.85 11.98
C SER A 156 3.51 -4.21 11.57
N ILE A 157 4.38 -4.51 12.53
CA ILE A 157 5.78 -4.89 12.29
C ILE A 157 5.85 -6.23 11.57
N VAL A 158 5.10 -7.24 12.03
CA VAL A 158 5.11 -8.60 11.44
C VAL A 158 4.64 -8.56 9.99
N PHE A 159 3.51 -7.92 9.71
CA PHE A 159 2.98 -7.85 8.34
C PHE A 159 3.86 -6.99 7.43
N SER A 160 4.44 -5.90 7.93
CA SER A 160 5.37 -5.07 7.15
C SER A 160 6.68 -5.81 6.88
N GLY A 161 7.20 -6.54 7.85
CA GLY A 161 8.37 -7.40 7.67
C GLY A 161 8.12 -8.49 6.62
N LEU A 162 6.96 -9.15 6.69
CA LEU A 162 6.54 -10.13 5.68
C LEU A 162 6.43 -9.49 4.29
N PHE A 163 5.84 -8.29 4.19
CA PHE A 163 5.78 -7.53 2.94
C PHE A 163 7.17 -7.29 2.36
N ILE A 164 8.10 -6.77 3.16
CA ILE A 164 9.47 -6.46 2.71
C ILE A 164 10.18 -7.73 2.24
N CYS A 165 10.11 -8.81 3.03
CA CYS A 165 10.74 -10.09 2.69
C CYS A 165 10.19 -10.69 1.39
N LEU A 166 8.86 -10.74 1.23
CA LEU A 166 8.24 -11.27 0.02
C LEU A 166 8.56 -10.40 -1.21
N THR A 167 8.53 -9.09 -1.07
CA THR A 167 8.83 -8.20 -2.19
C THR A 167 10.32 -8.30 -2.57
N ALA A 168 11.23 -8.35 -1.60
CA ALA A 168 12.65 -8.58 -1.84
C ALA A 168 12.90 -9.92 -2.54
N PHE A 169 12.23 -10.99 -2.09
CA PHE A 169 12.30 -12.31 -2.74
C PHE A 169 11.84 -12.27 -4.20
N PHE A 170 10.72 -11.60 -4.49
CA PHE A 170 10.24 -11.44 -5.86
C PHE A 170 11.21 -10.64 -6.74
N ILE A 171 11.81 -9.58 -6.21
CA ILE A 171 12.82 -8.78 -6.93
C ILE A 171 14.05 -9.65 -7.23
N PHE A 172 14.55 -10.38 -6.23
CA PHE A 172 15.69 -11.28 -6.39
C PHE A 172 15.44 -12.34 -7.46
N LYS A 173 14.27 -12.99 -7.42
CA LYS A 173 13.89 -14.03 -8.41
C LYS A 173 13.78 -13.50 -9.84
N GLN A 174 13.53 -12.21 -10.03
CA GLN A 174 13.44 -11.59 -11.37
C GLN A 174 14.79 -11.10 -11.90
N GLY A 175 15.78 -10.95 -11.03
CA GLY A 175 17.14 -10.54 -11.40
C GLY A 175 18.07 -11.71 -11.78
N LEU A 176 17.60 -12.95 -11.59
CA LEU A 176 18.25 -14.19 -12.01
C LEU A 176 17.59 -14.73 -13.29
#